data_29f9da1d6c17e27970235868b6a5b615
#
_entry.id   29f9da1d6c17e27970235868b6a5b615
#
_cell.length_a   1.000
_cell.length_b   1.000
_cell.length_c   1.000
_cell.angle_alpha   90.00
_cell.angle_beta   90.00
_cell.angle_gamma   90.00
#
_symmetry.space_group_name_H-M   'P 1'
#
loop_
_entity.id
_entity.type
_entity.pdbx_description
1 polymer ?
#
loop_
_entity_poly.entity_id
_entity_poly.type
_entity_poly.pdbx_seq_one_letter_code
_entity_poly.pdbx_strand_id
1 'polypeptide(L)' 'MSKTKQQTRKAVLARVRKELVDQFDCGLAVVSWEEGGTTYHMDLKFGNQYAVEALADRTSDILFPLEDEDEEEEEEV' A
#
# COMPACT_ATOMS: atom_id res chain seq x y z
N MET A 1 -21.77 12.61 -18.12
CA MET A 1 -22.03 12.25 -16.73
C MET A 1 -20.71 12.03 -15.98
N SER A 2 -20.60 12.59 -14.81
CA SER A 2 -19.36 12.49 -14.06
C SER A 2 -19.34 11.25 -13.21
N LYS A 3 -18.14 10.71 -13.02
CA LYS A 3 -17.95 9.57 -12.14
C LYS A 3 -17.98 10.04 -10.69
N THR A 4 -18.38 9.13 -9.81
CA THR A 4 -18.25 9.41 -8.41
C THR A 4 -16.76 9.45 -8.05
N LYS A 5 -16.44 10.07 -6.93
CA LYS A 5 -15.06 10.10 -6.48
C LYS A 5 -14.53 8.69 -6.25
N GLN A 6 -15.38 7.80 -5.75
CA GLN A 6 -14.97 6.44 -5.50
C GLN A 6 -14.64 5.69 -6.79
N GLN A 7 -15.44 5.91 -7.82
CA GLN A 7 -15.16 5.30 -9.12
C GLN A 7 -13.86 5.82 -9.70
N THR A 8 -13.60 7.11 -9.51
CA THR A 8 -12.35 7.69 -9.97
C THR A 8 -11.16 7.08 -9.25
N ARG A 9 -11.29 6.88 -7.95
CA ARG A 9 -10.23 6.27 -7.15
C ARG A 9 -9.95 4.84 -7.59
N LYS A 10 -11.01 4.07 -7.85
CA LYS A 10 -10.85 2.72 -8.35
C LYS A 10 -10.14 2.70 -9.69
N ALA A 11 -10.47 3.64 -10.56
CA ALA A 11 -9.83 3.72 -11.87
C ALA A 11 -8.35 4.01 -11.74
N VAL A 12 -7.99 4.89 -10.81
CA VAL A 12 -6.59 5.21 -10.59
C VAL A 12 -5.83 3.97 -10.11
N LEU A 13 -6.41 3.24 -9.15
CA LEU A 13 -5.75 2.05 -8.64
C LEU A 13 -5.61 0.99 -9.72
N ALA A 14 -6.63 0.83 -10.55
CA ALA A 14 -6.55 -0.14 -11.64
C ALA A 14 -5.43 0.19 -12.61
N ARG A 15 -5.25 1.46 -12.90
CA ARG A 15 -4.19 1.90 -13.80
C ARG A 15 -2.82 1.68 -13.17
N VAL A 16 -2.69 2.02 -11.90
CA VAL A 16 -1.43 1.81 -11.19
C VAL A 16 -1.09 0.34 -11.16
N ARG A 17 -2.07 -0.51 -10.85
CA ARG A 17 -1.84 -1.95 -10.83
C ARG A 17 -1.34 -2.45 -12.17
N LYS A 18 -1.96 -1.99 -13.23
CA LYS A 18 -1.56 -2.42 -14.57
C LYS A 18 -0.11 -2.07 -14.86
N GLU A 19 0.31 -0.89 -14.47
CA GLU A 19 1.69 -0.47 -14.70
C GLU A 19 2.66 -1.24 -13.84
N LEU A 20 2.28 -1.53 -12.59
CA LEU A 20 3.15 -2.26 -11.69
C LEU A 20 3.33 -3.71 -12.14
N VAL A 21 2.27 -4.33 -12.65
CA VAL A 21 2.33 -5.70 -13.11
C VAL A 21 3.37 -5.86 -14.22
N ASP A 22 3.54 -4.84 -15.04
CA ASP A 22 4.52 -4.89 -16.11
C ASP A 22 5.96 -4.89 -15.60
N GLN A 23 6.20 -4.37 -14.41
CA GLN A 23 7.55 -4.14 -13.92
C GLN A 23 7.93 -5.04 -12.76
N PHE A 24 6.97 -5.58 -12.04
CA PHE A 24 7.23 -6.31 -10.80
C PHE A 24 6.49 -7.64 -10.79
N ASP A 25 7.05 -8.60 -10.07
CA ASP A 25 6.47 -9.93 -9.97
C ASP A 25 5.29 -9.98 -9.02
N CYS A 26 5.32 -9.19 -7.98
CA CYS A 26 4.20 -9.12 -7.06
C CYS A 26 4.25 -7.78 -6.33
N GLY A 27 3.12 -7.41 -5.77
CA GLY A 27 3.06 -6.17 -5.04
C GLY A 27 1.73 -5.99 -4.36
N LEU A 28 1.70 -5.02 -3.48
CA LEU A 28 0.45 -4.62 -2.83
C LEU A 28 0.55 -3.13 -2.50
N ALA A 29 -0.59 -2.51 -2.40
CA ALA A 29 -0.68 -1.12 -1.99
C ALA A 29 -2.01 -0.91 -1.29
N VAL A 30 -1.99 -0.06 -0.28
CA VAL A 30 -3.21 0.31 0.44
C VAL A 30 -3.25 1.83 0.50
N VAL A 31 -4.40 2.37 0.18
CA VAL A 31 -4.61 3.81 0.23
C VAL A 31 -5.84 4.10 1.09
N SER A 32 -5.90 5.30 1.61
CA SER A 32 -7.05 5.70 2.41
C SER A 32 -7.39 7.14 2.13
N TRP A 33 -8.62 7.49 2.45
CA TRP A 33 -9.08 8.87 2.34
C TRP A 33 -10.18 9.09 3.36
N GLU A 34 -10.43 10.34 3.67
CA GLU A 34 -11.49 10.70 4.59
C GLU A 34 -12.59 11.45 3.85
N GLU A 35 -13.82 11.14 4.24
CA GLU A 35 -14.95 11.76 3.62
C GLU A 35 -16.09 11.78 4.63
N GLY A 36 -16.59 12.97 4.95
CA GLY A 36 -17.69 13.09 5.88
C GLY A 36 -17.39 12.55 7.26
N GLY A 37 -16.14 12.63 7.70
CA GLY A 37 -15.75 12.15 9.01
C GLY A 37 -15.51 10.66 9.09
N THR A 38 -15.60 9.98 7.95
CA THR A 38 -15.36 8.53 7.88
C THR A 38 -14.10 8.26 7.07
N THR A 39 -13.29 7.33 7.53
CA THR A 39 -12.09 6.92 6.82
C THR A 39 -12.39 5.67 6.00
N TYR A 40 -12.00 5.73 4.73
CA TYR A 40 -12.19 4.62 3.79
C TYR A 40 -10.84 4.12 3.32
N HIS A 41 -10.82 2.87 2.89
CA HIS A 41 -9.60 2.23 2.40
C HIS A 41 -9.86 1.56 1.07
N MET A 42 -8.82 1.47 0.26
CA MET A 42 -8.79 0.64 -0.93
C MET A 42 -7.44 -0.01 -1.03
N ASP A 43 -7.41 -1.16 -1.67
CA ASP A 43 -6.15 -1.86 -1.85
C ASP A 43 -6.04 -2.39 -3.25
N LEU A 44 -4.81 -2.66 -3.64
CA LEU A 44 -4.54 -3.43 -4.84
C LEU A 44 -3.49 -4.47 -4.51
N LYS A 45 -3.55 -5.58 -5.18
CA LYS A 45 -2.53 -6.62 -5.04
C LYS A 45 -2.47 -7.41 -6.33
N PHE A 46 -1.29 -7.95 -6.58
CA PHE A 46 -1.09 -8.76 -7.77
C PHE A 46 0.06 -9.72 -7.53
N GLY A 47 0.07 -10.79 -8.31
CA GLY A 47 1.12 -11.78 -8.23
C GLY A 47 0.69 -13.00 -7.46
N ASN A 48 1.65 -13.86 -7.17
CA ASN A 48 1.41 -15.10 -6.46
C ASN A 48 0.90 -14.80 -5.05
N GLN A 49 -0.13 -15.51 -4.63
CA GLN A 49 -0.74 -15.26 -3.34
C GLN A 49 0.25 -15.40 -2.20
N TYR A 50 1.09 -16.41 -2.25
CA TYR A 50 2.06 -16.62 -1.17
C TYR A 50 3.09 -15.50 -1.14
N ALA A 51 3.50 -15.03 -2.30
CA ALA A 51 4.45 -13.93 -2.37
C ALA A 51 3.82 -12.65 -1.83
N VAL A 52 2.56 -12.41 -2.15
CA VAL A 52 1.86 -11.23 -1.65
C VAL A 52 1.70 -11.31 -0.14
N GLU A 53 1.36 -12.48 0.39
CA GLU A 53 1.23 -12.63 1.83
C GLU A 53 2.55 -12.42 2.54
N ALA A 54 3.63 -12.94 1.97
CA ALA A 54 4.95 -12.71 2.55
C ALA A 54 5.32 -11.24 2.52
N LEU A 55 4.98 -10.56 1.43
CA LEU A 55 5.24 -9.14 1.31
C LEU A 55 4.43 -8.34 2.33
N ALA A 56 3.17 -8.73 2.53
CA ALA A 56 2.33 -8.06 3.51
C ALA A 56 2.91 -8.21 4.92
N ASP A 57 3.40 -9.41 5.24
CA ASP A 57 4.01 -9.64 6.54
C ASP A 57 5.24 -8.77 6.77
N ARG A 58 5.93 -8.44 5.71
CA ARG A 58 7.16 -7.66 5.80
C ARG A 58 6.96 -6.17 5.62
N THR A 59 5.76 -5.77 5.26
CA THR A 59 5.50 -4.38 4.93
C THR A 59 5.87 -3.44 6.07
N SER A 60 5.52 -3.81 7.28
CA SER A 60 5.83 -2.97 8.43
C SER A 60 7.34 -2.81 8.61
N ASP A 61 8.09 -3.89 8.46
CA ASP A 61 9.53 -3.84 8.60
C ASP A 61 10.17 -3.03 7.48
N ILE A 62 9.59 -3.10 6.28
CA ILE A 62 10.11 -2.34 5.15
C ILE A 62 9.87 -0.85 5.33
N LEU A 63 8.67 -0.50 5.76
CA LEU A 63 8.28 0.90 5.88
C LEU A 63 8.74 1.53 7.18
N PHE A 64 8.80 0.75 8.24
CA PHE A 64 9.13 1.25 9.57
C PHE A 64 10.15 0.32 10.21
N PRO A 65 11.40 0.34 9.74
CA PRO A 65 12.41 -0.55 10.30
C PRO A 65 12.60 -0.33 11.79
N LEU A 66 12.65 -1.41 12.55
CA LEU A 66 12.75 -1.32 14.00
C LEU A 66 14.07 -0.70 14.44
N GLU A 67 15.11 -0.98 13.70
CA GLU A 67 16.43 -0.46 14.07
C GLU A 67 16.49 1.05 13.99
N ASP A 68 15.57 1.65 13.30
CA ASP A 68 15.50 3.10 13.26
C ASP A 68 15.09 3.68 14.59
N GLU A 69 14.50 2.86 15.37
CA GLU A 69 14.05 3.31 16.65
C GLU A 69 15.16 3.59 17.57
N ASP A 70 16.16 3.03 17.32
CA ASP A 70 17.12 2.96 18.16
C ASP A 70 17.93 3.84 18.20
N GLU A 71 17.42 3.55 17.48
CA GLU A 71 17.98 3.84 17.70
C GLU A 71 18.07 4.42 18.07
N GLU A 72 17.79 4.59 18.18
CA GLU A 72 17.87 4.94 18.74
C GLU A 72 18.19 5.22 19.18
N GLU A 73 18.27 5.23 19.21
CA GLU A 73 18.63 5.34 19.82
C GLU A 73 19.16 5.72 19.93
N GLU A 74 19.27 5.80 19.70
CA GLU A 74 19.79 6.05 20.01
C GLU A 74 20.18 6.51 20.26
N GLU A 75 20.07 6.51 20.31
CA GLU A 75 20.43 6.80 20.78
C GLU A 75 20.83 7.02 21.21
N GLU A 76 20.88 6.89 21.43
CA GLU A 76 21.29 7.00 22.03
C GLU A 76 21.77 7.35 22.34
N VAL A 77 21.89 7.47 22.46
CA VAL A 77 22.41 7.79 22.91
C VAL A 77 22.81 8.05 23.12
#